data_3c7486cc81bc777ca3cf2a448552a0f4
#
_entry.id   3c7486cc81bc777ca3cf2a448552a0f4
#
_cell.length_a   1.000
_cell.length_b   1.000
_cell.length_c   1.000
_cell.angle_alpha   90.00
_cell.angle_beta   90.00
_cell.angle_gamma   90.00
#
_symmetry.space_group_name_H-M   'P 1'
#
loop_
_entity.id
_entity.type
_entity.pdbx_description
1 polymer ?
#
loop_
_entity_poly.entity_id
_entity_poly.type
_entity_poly.pdbx_seq_one_letter_code
_entity_poly.pdbx_strand_id
1 'polypeptide(L)'
;MRSDIIKKGPERGPHRSLLKATGMTDADIRKPFIAVCNSYTDIIPGHVHLDAVGEYVKRAVRAAGATPIVFNTIGICDGIAMGHTGMKYSLASRELIADCVESMCQAHAFDAMICIPNCDKIIPGMLMAALRVNIPTVFVSGGPMEAGRVAGQDVDLIDQFYAVAQQTVGKMTAREVARYENNTCPTCGSCSGLFTANSMNCLCEAIGMALPGNGTCLATSPARMGIYAAAAGRIVAMARQWIRGGCKRSYPLLPRKIMGRKAFVNAFTLDMAMGGSSNTVLHLLAMADEAGVTFSLDDIDRISKRTPNICRVAPSETPEGKIYHMQDLHKAGGIHTILGQLFQDRPRLVNGDAMCVNGLTMAQSLARYSLRSSRCLPGAKRMYRQGGQATGRSLEEVRAMLRGARPKKLPVRNPERIDAMDVIRPVEKAFTAKGGLVVLHGNIARDGAIVKQSGLDPSMLRFTGRAVICESQEDACRVILAGKVKGGDVVVIRNEGPRGGPGMQEMLAPTSYIRGMGLYDKCFLITDGRFSGGTSGPAIGHIAPEAAAGGEIGLLKDGDVIEIDIPAGAINAKVSKAEFARRRKAYRPRPPQITHGALVRYAAHATSADTGAVLDWPGKPQPR
;
A
#
# COMPACT_ATOMS: atom_id res chain seq x y z
N MET A 1 18.98 23.23 -17.18
CA MET A 1 18.55 22.34 -16.06
C MET A 1 17.69 23.15 -15.11
N ARG A 2 16.77 22.53 -14.41
CA ARG A 2 15.99 23.21 -13.37
C ARG A 2 16.92 23.72 -12.25
N SER A 3 17.90 22.92 -11.88
CA SER A 3 18.92 23.26 -10.88
C SER A 3 19.86 24.40 -11.29
N ASP A 4 19.81 24.89 -12.53
CA ASP A 4 20.63 26.05 -12.95
C ASP A 4 20.30 27.31 -12.15
N ILE A 5 19.07 27.43 -11.62
CA ILE A 5 18.65 28.57 -10.79
C ILE A 5 19.48 28.71 -9.49
N ILE A 6 20.13 27.66 -9.02
CA ILE A 6 21.00 27.68 -7.84
C ILE A 6 22.48 27.48 -8.20
N LYS A 7 22.83 27.30 -9.48
CA LYS A 7 24.19 26.97 -9.93
C LYS A 7 24.82 27.96 -10.87
N LYS A 8 24.05 28.58 -11.79
CA LYS A 8 24.56 29.41 -12.87
C LYS A 8 24.51 30.91 -12.54
N GLY A 9 25.46 31.63 -13.07
CA GLY A 9 25.58 33.07 -12.94
C GLY A 9 26.52 33.49 -11.79
N PRO A 10 27.10 34.70 -11.87
CA PRO A 10 27.99 35.22 -10.83
C PRO A 10 27.24 35.41 -9.50
N GLU A 11 25.97 35.80 -9.53
CA GLU A 11 25.08 35.96 -8.36
C GLU A 11 24.83 34.65 -7.59
N ARG A 12 25.13 33.49 -8.17
CA ARG A 12 25.06 32.18 -7.52
C ARG A 12 26.40 31.73 -6.92
N GLY A 13 27.40 32.61 -6.85
CA GLY A 13 28.67 32.36 -6.16
C GLY A 13 28.46 31.85 -4.71
N PRO A 14 27.67 32.55 -3.86
CA PRO A 14 27.39 32.10 -2.49
C PRO A 14 26.77 30.71 -2.44
N HIS A 15 25.81 30.38 -3.32
CA HIS A 15 25.19 29.07 -3.40
C HIS A 15 26.21 27.97 -3.71
N ARG A 16 27.12 28.23 -4.70
CA ARG A 16 28.18 27.26 -5.04
C ARG A 16 29.18 27.09 -3.89
N SER A 17 29.47 28.15 -3.12
CA SER A 17 30.29 28.02 -1.92
C SER A 17 29.68 27.08 -0.90
N LEU A 18 28.38 27.19 -0.63
CA LEU A 18 27.66 26.27 0.25
C LEU A 18 27.64 24.82 -0.29
N LEU A 19 27.42 24.64 -1.61
CA LEU A 19 27.49 23.31 -2.22
C LEU A 19 28.90 22.70 -2.12
N LYS A 20 29.96 23.52 -2.29
CA LYS A 20 31.34 23.04 -2.09
C LYS A 20 31.65 22.69 -0.64
N ALA A 21 31.07 23.37 0.34
CA ALA A 21 31.19 23.01 1.76
C ALA A 21 30.60 21.63 2.09
N THR A 22 29.67 21.10 1.27
CA THR A 22 29.17 19.72 1.36
C THR A 22 30.07 18.69 0.66
N GLY A 23 31.22 19.07 0.16
CA GLY A 23 32.17 18.22 -0.57
C GLY A 23 31.91 18.11 -2.08
N MET A 24 30.99 18.89 -2.65
CA MET A 24 30.77 18.90 -4.11
C MET A 24 31.91 19.61 -4.84
N THR A 25 32.37 18.99 -5.92
CA THR A 25 33.34 19.59 -6.85
C THR A 25 32.63 20.45 -7.91
N ASP A 26 33.38 21.30 -8.62
CA ASP A 26 32.84 22.01 -9.77
C ASP A 26 32.33 21.08 -10.87
N ALA A 27 32.91 19.88 -11.00
CA ALA A 27 32.44 18.86 -11.91
C ALA A 27 31.06 18.29 -11.48
N ASP A 28 30.81 18.15 -10.18
CA ASP A 28 29.51 17.69 -9.65
C ASP A 28 28.44 18.76 -9.81
N ILE A 29 28.78 20.02 -9.55
CA ILE A 29 27.87 21.18 -9.70
C ILE A 29 27.38 21.31 -11.14
N ARG A 30 28.20 20.98 -12.14
CA ARG A 30 27.83 21.06 -13.57
C ARG A 30 26.84 19.95 -14.01
N LYS A 31 26.72 18.84 -13.25
CA LYS A 31 25.85 17.72 -13.60
C LYS A 31 24.39 17.97 -13.15
N PRO A 32 23.42 17.21 -13.69
CA PRO A 32 22.05 17.21 -13.17
C PRO A 32 22.03 16.79 -11.68
N PHE A 33 21.22 17.46 -10.87
CA PHE A 33 20.98 17.11 -9.48
C PHE A 33 19.82 16.11 -9.36
N ILE A 34 20.13 14.91 -8.90
CA ILE A 34 19.13 13.85 -8.69
C ILE A 34 18.83 13.77 -7.19
N ALA A 35 17.61 14.10 -6.80
CA ALA A 35 17.11 13.85 -5.47
C ALA A 35 17.01 12.34 -5.22
N VAL A 36 17.68 11.83 -4.19
CA VAL A 36 17.50 10.49 -3.67
C VAL A 36 16.66 10.63 -2.41
N CYS A 37 15.35 10.58 -2.60
CA CYS A 37 14.37 10.68 -1.52
C CYS A 37 14.26 9.34 -0.81
N ASN A 38 14.85 9.23 0.37
CA ASN A 38 14.88 8.02 1.19
C ASN A 38 13.87 8.13 2.35
N SER A 39 13.55 6.99 2.95
CA SER A 39 12.70 6.90 4.14
C SER A 39 13.31 5.98 5.21
N TYR A 40 14.63 5.94 5.27
CA TYR A 40 15.37 5.18 6.26
C TYR A 40 14.97 5.56 7.70
N THR A 41 14.81 4.53 8.54
CA THR A 41 14.68 4.63 10.00
C THR A 41 15.03 3.28 10.63
N ASP A 42 15.61 3.30 11.81
CA ASP A 42 16.02 2.08 12.53
C ASP A 42 14.83 1.27 13.07
N ILE A 43 13.69 1.92 13.34
CA ILE A 43 12.57 1.28 14.04
C ILE A 43 11.65 0.47 13.11
N ILE A 44 11.75 0.61 11.78
CA ILE A 44 10.87 -0.08 10.83
C ILE A 44 11.61 -1.21 10.12
N PRO A 45 11.19 -2.48 10.24
CA PRO A 45 11.86 -3.60 9.55
C PRO A 45 11.99 -3.42 8.04
N GLY A 46 10.99 -2.81 7.41
CA GLY A 46 11.00 -2.49 5.98
C GLY A 46 11.98 -1.38 5.59
N HIS A 47 12.47 -0.60 6.54
CA HIS A 47 13.25 0.62 6.30
C HIS A 47 14.65 0.57 6.90
N VAL A 48 14.92 -0.32 7.83
CA VAL A 48 16.18 -0.39 8.58
C VAL A 48 17.42 -0.61 7.70
N HIS A 49 17.27 -1.17 6.51
CA HIS A 49 18.35 -1.38 5.52
C HIS A 49 18.41 -0.28 4.45
N LEU A 50 17.50 0.69 4.45
CA LEU A 50 17.42 1.72 3.42
C LEU A 50 18.57 2.74 3.50
N ASP A 51 19.30 2.82 4.62
CA ASP A 51 20.58 3.52 4.71
C ASP A 51 21.56 3.01 3.63
N ALA A 52 21.77 1.70 3.61
CA ALA A 52 22.67 1.05 2.66
C ALA A 52 22.12 1.07 1.22
N VAL A 53 20.78 0.97 1.04
CA VAL A 53 20.14 1.12 -0.27
C VAL A 53 20.37 2.55 -0.80
N GLY A 54 20.19 3.58 0.03
CA GLY A 54 20.43 4.97 -0.35
C GLY A 54 21.87 5.20 -0.84
N GLU A 55 22.85 4.68 -0.11
CA GLU A 55 24.27 4.76 -0.50
C GLU A 55 24.57 3.95 -1.78
N TYR A 56 23.93 2.78 -1.97
CA TYR A 56 24.05 2.02 -3.21
C TYR A 56 23.50 2.81 -4.41
N VAL A 57 22.28 3.33 -4.29
CA VAL A 57 21.62 4.14 -5.33
C VAL A 57 22.46 5.40 -5.64
N LYS A 58 23.00 6.06 -4.63
CA LYS A 58 23.87 7.22 -4.77
C LYS A 58 25.13 6.90 -5.62
N ARG A 59 25.81 5.78 -5.33
CA ARG A 59 26.94 5.32 -6.16
C ARG A 59 26.51 5.01 -7.59
N ALA A 60 25.37 4.36 -7.78
CA ALA A 60 24.86 4.00 -9.11
C ALA A 60 24.47 5.26 -9.93
N VAL A 61 23.86 6.27 -9.31
CA VAL A 61 23.56 7.57 -9.95
C VAL A 61 24.83 8.29 -10.36
N ARG A 62 25.88 8.31 -9.51
CA ARG A 62 27.19 8.89 -9.86
C ARG A 62 27.82 8.16 -11.05
N ALA A 63 27.81 6.84 -11.05
CA ALA A 63 28.32 6.02 -12.14
C ALA A 63 27.57 6.28 -13.46
N ALA A 64 26.27 6.56 -13.39
CA ALA A 64 25.46 6.99 -14.53
C ALA A 64 25.71 8.43 -14.97
N GLY A 65 26.54 9.20 -14.24
CA GLY A 65 27.02 10.54 -14.61
C GLY A 65 26.08 11.69 -14.21
N ALA A 66 25.44 11.62 -13.05
CA ALA A 66 24.69 12.69 -12.42
C ALA A 66 25.15 12.86 -10.96
N THR A 67 24.74 13.96 -10.31
CA THR A 67 25.06 14.24 -8.91
C THR A 67 23.87 13.85 -8.03
N PRO A 68 23.98 12.79 -7.23
CA PRO A 68 22.94 12.37 -6.28
C PRO A 68 23.01 13.21 -5.01
N ILE A 69 21.86 13.60 -4.50
CA ILE A 69 21.71 14.30 -3.23
C ILE A 69 20.65 13.56 -2.41
N VAL A 70 21.06 12.95 -1.30
CA VAL A 70 20.16 12.18 -0.42
C VAL A 70 19.51 13.11 0.59
N PHE A 71 18.23 12.91 0.80
CA PHE A 71 17.51 13.39 1.98
C PHE A 71 16.50 12.34 2.44
N ASN A 72 16.12 12.38 3.71
CA ASN A 72 15.11 11.48 4.28
C ASN A 72 13.80 12.20 4.53
N THR A 73 12.69 11.48 4.38
CA THR A 73 11.41 11.83 4.96
C THR A 73 11.10 10.94 6.14
N ILE A 74 10.09 11.32 6.92
CA ILE A 74 9.60 10.50 8.03
C ILE A 74 8.99 9.19 7.54
N GLY A 75 8.90 8.20 8.44
CA GLY A 75 8.19 6.96 8.22
C GLY A 75 7.59 6.44 9.51
N ILE A 76 6.37 5.91 9.44
CA ILE A 76 5.69 5.25 10.55
C ILE A 76 5.45 3.79 10.16
N CYS A 77 5.76 2.86 11.09
CA CYS A 77 5.42 1.46 10.93
C CYS A 77 4.01 1.20 11.44
N ASP A 78 3.10 0.86 10.56
CA ASP A 78 1.72 0.55 10.93
C ASP A 78 1.65 -0.65 11.89
N GLY A 79 2.48 -1.66 11.71
CA GLY A 79 2.53 -2.83 12.59
C GLY A 79 2.93 -2.47 14.03
N ILE A 80 3.95 -1.61 14.21
CA ILE A 80 4.41 -1.16 15.54
C ILE A 80 3.42 -0.16 16.16
N ALA A 81 2.79 0.68 15.34
CA ALA A 81 1.81 1.66 15.80
C ALA A 81 0.42 1.07 16.09
N MET A 82 0.16 -0.18 15.65
CA MET A 82 -1.15 -0.80 15.75
C MET A 82 -1.56 -1.10 17.20
N GLY A 83 -2.85 -0.87 17.51
CA GLY A 83 -3.40 -1.17 18.82
C GLY A 83 -3.19 -0.09 19.88
N HIS A 84 -2.63 1.07 19.51
CA HIS A 84 -2.53 2.23 20.40
C HIS A 84 -2.69 3.55 19.62
N THR A 85 -2.76 4.67 20.33
CA THR A 85 -3.01 6.01 19.74
C THR A 85 -2.01 6.43 18.67
N GLY A 86 -0.81 5.85 18.66
CA GLY A 86 0.21 6.08 17.62
C GLY A 86 -0.28 5.74 16.21
N MET A 87 -1.21 4.79 16.08
CA MET A 87 -1.76 4.40 14.78
C MET A 87 -2.55 5.52 14.07
N LYS A 88 -3.08 6.47 14.82
CA LYS A 88 -3.77 7.66 14.28
C LYS A 88 -2.83 8.56 13.47
N TYR A 89 -1.53 8.57 13.79
CA TYR A 89 -0.52 9.32 13.04
C TYR A 89 -0.14 8.71 11.70
N SER A 90 -0.42 7.42 11.50
CA SER A 90 0.00 6.71 10.30
C SER A 90 -0.59 7.33 9.02
N LEU A 91 -1.93 7.44 8.88
CA LEU A 91 -2.53 8.03 7.68
C LEU A 91 -2.21 9.52 7.52
N ALA A 92 -2.23 10.26 8.62
CA ALA A 92 -1.90 11.69 8.61
C ALA A 92 -0.46 11.96 8.13
N SER A 93 0.48 11.01 8.36
CA SER A 93 1.85 11.12 7.89
C SER A 93 1.98 11.06 6.36
N ARG A 94 1.02 10.50 5.63
CA ARG A 94 0.99 10.49 4.16
C ARG A 94 1.05 11.92 3.61
N GLU A 95 0.27 12.82 4.17
CA GLU A 95 0.23 14.23 3.78
C GLU A 95 1.55 14.94 4.16
N LEU A 96 2.03 14.73 5.39
CA LEU A 96 3.29 15.30 5.87
C LEU A 96 4.50 14.85 5.00
N ILE A 97 4.50 13.59 4.55
CA ILE A 97 5.52 13.06 3.65
C ILE A 97 5.45 13.78 2.30
N ALA A 98 4.25 13.97 1.76
CA ALA A 98 4.06 14.68 0.51
C ALA A 98 4.58 16.12 0.61
N ASP A 99 4.24 16.84 1.67
CA ASP A 99 4.69 18.22 1.94
C ASP A 99 6.20 18.30 2.13
N CYS A 100 6.78 17.36 2.89
CA CYS A 100 8.23 17.31 3.15
C CYS A 100 9.02 17.11 1.86
N VAL A 101 8.65 16.12 1.04
CA VAL A 101 9.35 15.81 -0.21
C VAL A 101 9.18 16.92 -1.24
N GLU A 102 7.98 17.49 -1.34
CA GLU A 102 7.73 18.66 -2.19
C GLU A 102 8.63 19.83 -1.78
N SER A 103 8.65 20.19 -0.50
CA SER A 103 9.44 21.30 0.05
C SER A 103 10.93 21.14 -0.28
N MET A 104 11.48 19.96 -0.04
CA MET A 104 12.89 19.67 -0.36
C MET A 104 13.18 19.82 -1.85
N CYS A 105 12.31 19.29 -2.71
CA CYS A 105 12.51 19.30 -4.14
C CYS A 105 12.34 20.71 -4.76
N GLN A 106 11.41 21.51 -4.23
CA GLN A 106 11.17 22.87 -4.71
C GLN A 106 12.29 23.81 -4.25
N ALA A 107 12.62 23.81 -2.95
CA ALA A 107 13.63 24.70 -2.38
C ALA A 107 15.03 24.48 -2.98
N HIS A 108 15.41 23.24 -3.26
CA HIS A 108 16.73 22.90 -3.80
C HIS A 108 16.74 22.68 -5.32
N ALA A 109 15.63 22.90 -5.99
CA ALA A 109 15.49 22.89 -7.46
C ALA A 109 16.05 21.63 -8.14
N PHE A 110 15.80 20.43 -7.60
CA PHE A 110 16.28 19.18 -8.19
C PHE A 110 15.77 18.96 -9.62
N ASP A 111 16.59 18.34 -10.47
CA ASP A 111 16.28 18.06 -11.88
C ASP A 111 15.46 16.79 -12.06
N ALA A 112 15.60 15.82 -11.16
CA ALA A 112 14.85 14.56 -11.17
C ALA A 112 14.90 13.94 -9.77
N MET A 113 14.06 12.92 -9.53
CA MET A 113 13.94 12.27 -8.24
C MET A 113 13.90 10.76 -8.37
N ILE A 114 14.59 10.03 -7.47
CA ILE A 114 14.41 8.62 -7.21
C ILE A 114 13.90 8.47 -5.79
N CYS A 115 12.74 7.81 -5.63
CA CYS A 115 12.10 7.58 -4.34
C CYS A 115 12.38 6.16 -3.85
N ILE A 116 12.75 6.03 -2.57
CA ILE A 116 13.07 4.76 -1.91
C ILE A 116 12.11 4.56 -0.73
N PRO A 117 10.83 4.26 -0.98
CA PRO A 117 9.87 3.91 0.07
C PRO A 117 9.87 2.39 0.32
N ASN A 118 9.18 1.95 1.38
CA ASN A 118 8.86 0.52 1.53
C ASN A 118 7.62 0.22 2.37
N CYS A 119 6.98 1.20 3.03
CA CYS A 119 5.86 0.97 3.94
C CYS A 119 4.62 1.79 3.54
N ASP A 120 3.50 1.44 4.16
CA ASP A 120 2.12 1.74 3.80
C ASP A 120 1.85 3.17 3.32
N LYS A 121 2.11 4.17 4.15
CA LYS A 121 1.75 5.57 3.89
C LYS A 121 2.88 6.35 3.24
N ILE A 122 4.08 5.80 3.31
CA ILE A 122 5.29 6.42 2.74
C ILE A 122 5.23 6.34 1.21
N ILE A 123 4.80 5.19 0.67
CA ILE A 123 4.67 5.00 -0.78
C ILE A 123 3.70 6.01 -1.39
N PRO A 124 2.42 6.09 -0.95
CA PRO A 124 1.48 7.06 -1.51
C PRO A 124 1.88 8.51 -1.21
N GLY A 125 2.45 8.82 -0.04
CA GLY A 125 2.95 10.17 0.27
C GLY A 125 4.03 10.63 -0.70
N MET A 126 5.01 9.78 -1.01
CA MET A 126 6.03 10.08 -2.02
C MET A 126 5.44 10.18 -3.45
N LEU A 127 4.42 9.36 -3.80
CA LEU A 127 3.74 9.44 -5.10
C LEU A 127 2.95 10.75 -5.25
N MET A 128 2.27 11.19 -4.19
CA MET A 128 1.61 12.50 -4.14
C MET A 128 2.63 13.62 -4.33
N ALA A 129 3.77 13.59 -3.63
CA ALA A 129 4.86 14.55 -3.83
C ALA A 129 5.39 14.56 -5.27
N ALA A 130 5.58 13.37 -5.86
CA ALA A 130 6.02 13.26 -7.25
C ALA A 130 5.04 13.93 -8.23
N LEU A 131 3.74 13.82 -7.98
CA LEU A 131 2.69 14.50 -8.75
C LEU A 131 2.72 16.02 -8.56
N ARG A 132 2.96 16.51 -7.34
CA ARG A 132 3.06 17.95 -7.03
C ARG A 132 4.28 18.57 -7.69
N VAL A 133 5.45 17.99 -7.49
CA VAL A 133 6.73 18.48 -8.04
C VAL A 133 6.80 18.32 -9.56
N ASN A 134 6.26 17.22 -10.08
CA ASN A 134 6.14 16.88 -11.50
C ASN A 134 7.45 17.00 -12.30
N ILE A 135 8.53 16.45 -11.76
CA ILE A 135 9.83 16.25 -12.43
C ILE A 135 10.02 14.76 -12.74
N PRO A 136 10.93 14.35 -13.65
CA PRO A 136 11.21 12.94 -13.89
C PRO A 136 11.44 12.21 -12.57
N THR A 137 10.67 11.12 -12.34
CA THR A 137 10.71 10.40 -11.08
C THR A 137 10.62 8.89 -11.33
N VAL A 138 11.38 8.11 -10.55
CA VAL A 138 11.35 6.64 -10.53
C VAL A 138 11.22 6.17 -9.09
N PHE A 139 10.38 5.17 -8.87
CA PHE A 139 10.22 4.50 -7.58
C PHE A 139 11.00 3.19 -7.55
N VAL A 140 11.71 2.95 -6.45
CA VAL A 140 12.38 1.68 -6.17
C VAL A 140 12.26 1.36 -4.68
N SER A 141 11.45 0.36 -4.33
CA SER A 141 11.18 0.03 -2.93
C SER A 141 12.31 -0.77 -2.27
N GLY A 142 12.29 -0.84 -0.93
CA GLY A 142 13.21 -1.68 -0.16
C GLY A 142 12.99 -3.19 -0.36
N GLY A 143 11.80 -3.59 -0.78
CA GLY A 143 11.39 -4.99 -1.01
C GLY A 143 10.74 -5.67 0.18
N PRO A 144 9.97 -6.75 -0.06
CA PRO A 144 9.37 -7.56 0.99
C PRO A 144 10.41 -8.39 1.76
N MET A 145 10.11 -8.68 3.03
CA MET A 145 10.86 -9.66 3.80
C MET A 145 10.53 -11.09 3.36
N GLU A 146 11.33 -12.03 3.78
CA GLU A 146 11.05 -13.45 3.65
C GLU A 146 9.89 -13.86 4.58
N ALA A 147 9.11 -14.89 4.22
CA ALA A 147 8.17 -15.50 5.15
C ALA A 147 8.92 -16.15 6.32
N GLY A 148 8.32 -16.08 7.51
CA GLY A 148 8.80 -16.79 8.69
C GLY A 148 8.50 -18.28 8.60
N ARG A 149 8.96 -19.07 9.60
CA ARG A 149 8.67 -20.49 9.64
C ARG A 149 8.49 -21.01 11.05
N VAL A 150 7.32 -21.60 11.31
CA VAL A 150 6.99 -22.24 12.59
C VAL A 150 6.44 -23.65 12.33
N ALA A 151 7.01 -24.65 12.98
CA ALA A 151 6.60 -26.06 12.84
C ALA A 151 6.52 -26.56 11.38
N GLY A 152 7.41 -26.07 10.51
CA GLY A 152 7.46 -26.47 9.08
C GLY A 152 6.53 -25.68 8.17
N GLN A 153 5.67 -24.81 8.70
CA GLN A 153 4.75 -23.97 7.94
C GLN A 153 5.31 -22.55 7.78
N ASP A 154 5.08 -21.95 6.64
CA ASP A 154 5.39 -20.54 6.41
C ASP A 154 4.38 -19.67 7.19
N VAL A 155 4.87 -18.64 7.87
CA VAL A 155 4.10 -17.76 8.75
C VAL A 155 4.48 -16.29 8.51
N ASP A 156 3.59 -15.39 8.94
CA ASP A 156 3.81 -13.96 8.87
C ASP A 156 3.35 -13.22 10.14
N LEU A 157 3.42 -11.89 10.13
CA LEU A 157 3.03 -11.06 11.27
C LEU A 157 1.58 -11.30 11.73
N ILE A 158 0.67 -11.67 10.83
CA ILE A 158 -0.73 -11.91 11.18
C ILE A 158 -0.87 -13.16 12.03
N ASP A 159 -0.05 -14.20 11.78
CA ASP A 159 -0.02 -15.40 12.61
C ASP A 159 0.39 -15.07 14.05
N GLN A 160 1.30 -14.09 14.25
CA GLN A 160 1.64 -13.61 15.59
C GLN A 160 0.45 -12.92 16.27
N PHE A 161 -0.31 -12.08 15.55
CA PHE A 161 -1.52 -11.46 16.11
C PHE A 161 -2.55 -12.52 16.49
N TYR A 162 -2.71 -13.57 15.68
CA TYR A 162 -3.59 -14.70 16.02
C TYR A 162 -3.07 -15.50 17.20
N ALA A 163 -1.77 -15.75 17.30
CA ALA A 163 -1.18 -16.44 18.43
C ALA A 163 -1.46 -15.69 19.74
N VAL A 164 -1.29 -14.36 19.75
CA VAL A 164 -1.62 -13.51 20.90
C VAL A 164 -3.12 -13.56 21.22
N ALA A 165 -3.99 -13.50 20.22
CA ALA A 165 -5.44 -13.63 20.44
C ALA A 165 -5.82 -15.01 21.02
N GLN A 166 -5.19 -16.10 20.55
CA GLN A 166 -5.39 -17.45 21.09
C GLN A 166 -4.90 -17.57 22.55
N GLN A 167 -3.78 -16.92 22.87
CA GLN A 167 -3.30 -16.87 24.28
C GLN A 167 -4.28 -16.12 25.17
N THR A 168 -4.78 -14.97 24.71
CA THR A 168 -5.73 -14.13 25.48
C THR A 168 -6.99 -14.91 25.87
N VAL A 169 -7.43 -15.87 25.02
CA VAL A 169 -8.59 -16.74 25.29
C VAL A 169 -8.21 -18.11 25.86
N GLY A 170 -6.97 -18.30 26.28
CA GLY A 170 -6.49 -19.51 26.96
C GLY A 170 -6.27 -20.73 26.07
N LYS A 171 -6.22 -20.58 24.74
CA LYS A 171 -6.05 -21.66 23.76
C LYS A 171 -4.59 -21.91 23.36
N MET A 172 -3.67 -21.01 23.72
CA MET A 172 -2.25 -21.12 23.41
C MET A 172 -1.42 -20.68 24.62
N THR A 173 -0.31 -21.37 24.87
CA THR A 173 0.62 -21.05 25.98
C THR A 173 1.55 -19.91 25.60
N ALA A 174 2.11 -19.21 26.59
CA ALA A 174 3.12 -18.17 26.36
C ALA A 174 4.36 -18.69 25.60
N ARG A 175 4.75 -19.97 25.83
CA ARG A 175 5.88 -20.59 25.12
C ARG A 175 5.60 -20.80 23.64
N GLU A 176 4.39 -21.15 23.27
CA GLU A 176 3.98 -21.28 21.88
C GLU A 176 3.93 -19.92 21.19
N VAL A 177 3.36 -18.90 21.84
CA VAL A 177 3.33 -17.52 21.33
C VAL A 177 4.74 -16.99 21.10
N ALA A 178 5.67 -17.23 22.04
CA ALA A 178 7.08 -16.82 21.88
C ALA A 178 7.77 -17.48 20.66
N ARG A 179 7.33 -18.69 20.24
CA ARG A 179 7.84 -19.31 19.00
C ARG A 179 7.43 -18.53 17.76
N TYR A 180 6.19 -18.04 17.72
CA TYR A 180 5.74 -17.18 16.63
C TYR A 180 6.48 -15.84 16.67
N GLU A 181 6.57 -15.19 17.83
CA GLU A 181 7.26 -13.91 18.02
C GLU A 181 8.69 -13.92 17.46
N ASN A 182 9.44 -14.99 17.71
CA ASN A 182 10.82 -15.12 17.24
C ASN A 182 10.96 -15.50 15.75
N ASN A 183 9.88 -15.87 15.06
CA ASN A 183 10.00 -16.45 13.73
C ASN A 183 9.12 -15.82 12.64
N THR A 184 8.12 -15.01 12.97
CA THR A 184 7.18 -14.45 11.98
C THR A 184 7.77 -13.33 11.12
N CYS A 185 8.78 -12.62 11.63
CA CYS A 185 9.48 -11.53 10.92
C CYS A 185 10.98 -11.78 10.86
N PRO A 186 11.46 -12.74 10.03
CA PRO A 186 12.81 -13.27 10.13
C PRO A 186 13.91 -12.40 9.53
N THR A 187 13.55 -11.39 8.70
CA THR A 187 14.53 -10.58 7.96
C THR A 187 14.08 -9.12 7.86
N CYS A 188 14.95 -8.24 7.36
CA CYS A 188 14.54 -6.90 6.93
C CYS A 188 13.65 -6.99 5.69
N GLY A 189 12.84 -5.96 5.46
CA GLY A 189 11.89 -5.84 4.36
C GLY A 189 10.50 -5.42 4.84
N SER A 190 9.62 -5.04 3.92
CA SER A 190 8.18 -4.90 4.21
C SER A 190 7.58 -6.26 4.53
N CYS A 191 6.31 -6.31 4.93
CA CYS A 191 5.65 -7.58 5.30
C CYS A 191 5.85 -8.68 4.25
N SER A 192 5.85 -9.95 4.67
CA SER A 192 5.96 -11.09 3.73
C SER A 192 4.65 -11.40 3.00
N GLY A 193 3.48 -10.97 3.52
CA GLY A 193 2.17 -11.09 2.87
C GLY A 193 1.82 -9.89 1.98
N LEU A 194 0.71 -9.99 1.27
CA LEU A 194 0.15 -8.92 0.41
C LEU A 194 -0.69 -7.94 1.25
N PHE A 195 -0.08 -7.35 2.27
CA PHE A 195 -0.67 -6.30 3.08
C PHE A 195 -0.52 -4.95 2.36
N THR A 196 -0.90 -3.83 3.02
CA THR A 196 -0.95 -2.53 2.34
C THR A 196 0.40 -2.10 1.75
N ALA A 197 1.51 -2.29 2.47
CA ALA A 197 2.85 -1.95 2.01
C ALA A 197 3.20 -2.62 0.66
N ASN A 198 3.02 -3.95 0.61
CA ASN A 198 3.32 -4.70 -0.61
C ASN A 198 2.28 -4.47 -1.71
N SER A 199 0.99 -4.30 -1.37
CA SER A 199 -0.01 -3.89 -2.34
C SER A 199 0.40 -2.59 -3.03
N MET A 200 0.79 -1.54 -2.27
CA MET A 200 1.23 -0.27 -2.83
C MET A 200 2.53 -0.38 -3.64
N ASN A 201 3.51 -1.17 -3.19
CA ASN A 201 4.75 -1.44 -3.95
C ASN A 201 4.46 -2.13 -5.30
N CYS A 202 3.49 -3.05 -5.33
CA CYS A 202 3.01 -3.72 -6.55
C CYS A 202 2.26 -2.74 -7.47
N LEU A 203 1.42 -1.88 -6.90
CA LEU A 203 0.68 -0.86 -7.64
C LEU A 203 1.59 0.17 -8.30
N CYS A 204 2.80 0.44 -7.74
CA CYS A 204 3.81 1.27 -8.40
C CYS A 204 4.24 0.71 -9.78
N GLU A 205 4.27 -0.63 -9.94
CA GLU A 205 4.53 -1.25 -11.25
C GLU A 205 3.35 -1.08 -12.21
N ALA A 206 2.12 -1.32 -11.72
CA ALA A 206 0.90 -1.24 -12.53
C ALA A 206 0.59 0.18 -13.01
N ILE A 207 0.85 1.18 -12.17
CA ILE A 207 0.68 2.59 -12.50
C ILE A 207 1.83 3.12 -13.38
N GLY A 208 2.89 2.34 -13.56
CA GLY A 208 4.01 2.66 -14.43
C GLY A 208 5.13 3.48 -13.78
N MET A 209 5.15 3.69 -12.46
CA MET A 209 6.15 4.52 -11.75
C MET A 209 7.37 3.73 -11.24
N ALA A 210 7.34 2.39 -11.29
CA ALA A 210 8.43 1.52 -10.88
C ALA A 210 8.83 0.52 -12.00
N LEU A 211 10.04 -0.02 -11.89
CA LEU A 211 10.53 -1.06 -12.79
C LEU A 211 9.95 -2.44 -12.41
N PRO A 212 9.87 -3.39 -13.38
CA PRO A 212 9.41 -4.75 -13.11
C PRO A 212 10.18 -5.44 -11.98
N GLY A 213 9.45 -6.14 -11.11
CA GLY A 213 10.00 -6.82 -9.94
C GLY A 213 10.15 -5.94 -8.69
N ASN A 214 9.80 -4.66 -8.78
CA ASN A 214 9.88 -3.71 -7.67
C ASN A 214 9.10 -4.19 -6.44
N GLY A 215 7.83 -4.59 -6.61
CA GLY A 215 6.93 -4.92 -5.51
C GLY A 215 7.16 -6.30 -4.91
N THR A 216 7.81 -7.22 -5.63
CA THR A 216 7.81 -8.65 -5.26
C THR A 216 9.20 -9.24 -4.98
N CYS A 217 10.29 -8.67 -5.53
CA CYS A 217 11.64 -9.15 -5.28
C CYS A 217 12.02 -8.95 -3.81
N LEU A 218 12.50 -9.99 -3.13
CA LEU A 218 12.84 -9.94 -1.71
C LEU A 218 13.94 -8.91 -1.40
N ALA A 219 13.85 -8.26 -0.24
CA ALA A 219 14.86 -7.32 0.27
C ALA A 219 16.24 -7.98 0.46
N THR A 220 16.25 -9.25 0.85
CA THR A 220 17.44 -10.05 1.10
C THR A 220 18.10 -10.61 -0.17
N SER A 221 17.41 -10.53 -1.32
CA SER A 221 17.90 -11.13 -2.57
C SER A 221 18.97 -10.28 -3.26
N PRO A 222 20.12 -10.89 -3.69
CA PRO A 222 21.09 -10.19 -4.52
C PRO A 222 20.50 -9.67 -5.86
N ALA A 223 19.45 -10.30 -6.38
CA ALA A 223 18.78 -9.86 -7.61
C ALA A 223 18.21 -8.44 -7.48
N ARG A 224 17.86 -8.02 -6.25
CA ARG A 224 17.32 -6.69 -5.98
C ARG A 224 18.34 -5.57 -6.26
N MET A 225 19.63 -5.83 -6.08
CA MET A 225 20.69 -4.87 -6.44
C MET A 225 20.61 -4.47 -7.92
N GLY A 226 20.25 -5.42 -8.79
CA GLY A 226 20.04 -5.14 -10.22
C GLY A 226 18.88 -4.18 -10.47
N ILE A 227 17.81 -4.25 -9.67
CA ILE A 227 16.66 -3.33 -9.76
C ILE A 227 17.09 -1.92 -9.32
N TYR A 228 17.85 -1.78 -8.22
CA TYR A 228 18.37 -0.49 -7.77
C TYR A 228 19.28 0.16 -8.82
N ALA A 229 20.22 -0.61 -9.39
CA ALA A 229 21.12 -0.13 -10.44
C ALA A 229 20.37 0.30 -11.71
N ALA A 230 19.38 -0.49 -12.13
CA ALA A 230 18.53 -0.18 -13.28
C ALA A 230 17.70 1.09 -13.04
N ALA A 231 17.13 1.27 -11.85
CA ALA A 231 16.36 2.47 -11.48
C ALA A 231 17.25 3.72 -11.47
N ALA A 232 18.47 3.64 -10.91
CA ALA A 232 19.44 4.73 -10.92
C ALA A 232 19.88 5.12 -12.33
N GLY A 233 20.19 4.15 -13.19
CA GLY A 233 20.50 4.40 -14.60
C GLY A 233 19.30 5.03 -15.34
N ARG A 234 18.10 4.53 -15.06
CA ARG A 234 16.88 5.02 -15.71
C ARG A 234 16.55 6.46 -15.34
N ILE A 235 16.62 6.84 -14.07
CA ILE A 235 16.33 8.23 -13.66
C ILE A 235 17.32 9.23 -14.26
N VAL A 236 18.61 8.88 -14.35
CA VAL A 236 19.61 9.73 -14.99
C VAL A 236 19.32 9.88 -16.49
N ALA A 237 18.94 8.81 -17.17
CA ALA A 237 18.56 8.86 -18.59
C ALA A 237 17.32 9.75 -18.80
N MET A 238 16.28 9.61 -17.96
CA MET A 238 15.07 10.44 -18.02
C MET A 238 15.41 11.92 -17.77
N ALA A 239 16.22 12.23 -16.76
CA ALA A 239 16.65 13.59 -16.45
C ALA A 239 17.38 14.23 -17.64
N ARG A 240 18.32 13.51 -18.26
CA ARG A 240 19.06 14.00 -19.43
C ARG A 240 18.14 14.24 -20.64
N GLN A 241 17.19 13.34 -20.89
CA GLN A 241 16.21 13.51 -21.98
C GLN A 241 15.34 14.73 -21.74
N TRP A 242 14.84 14.89 -20.52
CA TRP A 242 14.00 16.03 -20.16
C TRP A 242 14.76 17.37 -20.27
N ILE A 243 15.99 17.41 -19.77
CA ILE A 243 16.86 18.60 -19.86
C ILE A 243 17.16 18.97 -21.32
N ARG A 244 17.54 17.98 -22.16
CA ARG A 244 17.77 18.20 -23.59
C ARG A 244 16.51 18.69 -24.31
N GLY A 245 15.33 18.25 -23.88
CA GLY A 245 14.04 18.72 -24.38
C GLY A 245 13.61 20.09 -23.84
N GLY A 246 14.48 20.82 -23.10
CA GLY A 246 14.18 22.13 -22.53
C GLY A 246 13.29 22.10 -21.29
N CYS A 247 13.27 21.01 -20.54
CA CYS A 247 12.49 20.83 -19.32
C CYS A 247 10.98 21.06 -19.51
N LYS A 248 10.46 20.67 -20.68
CA LYS A 248 9.06 20.92 -21.05
C LYS A 248 8.09 20.07 -20.26
N ARG A 249 6.94 20.64 -19.88
CA ARG A 249 5.81 19.95 -19.23
C ARG A 249 5.14 18.88 -20.11
N SER A 250 5.41 18.87 -21.41
CA SER A 250 4.93 17.87 -22.37
C SER A 250 5.75 16.59 -22.39
N TYR A 251 6.87 16.51 -21.65
CA TYR A 251 7.69 15.29 -21.60
C TYR A 251 6.86 14.10 -21.11
N PRO A 252 6.79 12.99 -21.89
CA PRO A 252 5.81 11.93 -21.65
C PRO A 252 6.05 11.09 -20.39
N LEU A 253 7.25 11.19 -19.81
CA LEU A 253 7.64 10.42 -18.61
C LEU A 253 7.64 11.27 -17.32
N LEU A 254 6.92 12.40 -17.32
CA LEU A 254 6.63 13.11 -16.08
C LEU A 254 5.53 12.38 -15.29
N PRO A 255 5.52 12.43 -13.95
CA PRO A 255 4.54 11.76 -13.12
C PRO A 255 3.08 12.02 -13.55
N ARG A 256 2.69 13.28 -13.80
CA ARG A 256 1.32 13.62 -14.25
C ARG A 256 0.98 13.12 -15.67
N LYS A 257 1.98 12.75 -16.49
CA LYS A 257 1.76 12.14 -17.80
C LYS A 257 1.62 10.62 -17.71
N ILE A 258 2.39 9.99 -16.83
CA ILE A 258 2.31 8.55 -16.57
C ILE A 258 1.03 8.23 -15.78
N MET A 259 0.80 8.93 -14.67
CA MET A 259 -0.31 8.69 -13.73
C MET A 259 -1.60 9.38 -14.20
N GLY A 260 -2.00 9.13 -15.44
CA GLY A 260 -3.31 9.51 -15.97
C GLY A 260 -4.39 8.44 -15.70
N ARG A 261 -5.63 8.69 -16.09
CA ARG A 261 -6.77 7.78 -15.85
C ARG A 261 -6.49 6.33 -16.26
N LYS A 262 -5.79 6.08 -17.38
CA LYS A 262 -5.43 4.73 -17.85
C LYS A 262 -4.54 4.00 -16.86
N ALA A 263 -3.58 4.68 -16.25
CA ALA A 263 -2.68 4.11 -15.26
C ALA A 263 -3.41 3.77 -13.96
N PHE A 264 -4.34 4.62 -13.50
CA PHE A 264 -5.19 4.31 -12.35
C PHE A 264 -6.12 3.12 -12.62
N VAL A 265 -6.69 3.00 -13.82
CA VAL A 265 -7.48 1.81 -14.22
C VAL A 265 -6.60 0.56 -14.15
N ASN A 266 -5.35 0.58 -14.63
CA ASN A 266 -4.43 -0.55 -14.54
C ASN A 266 -4.11 -0.89 -13.08
N ALA A 267 -3.89 0.12 -12.23
CA ALA A 267 -3.62 -0.09 -10.81
C ALA A 267 -4.81 -0.75 -10.10
N PHE A 268 -6.04 -0.23 -10.27
CA PHE A 268 -7.23 -0.85 -9.70
C PHE A 268 -7.51 -2.23 -10.28
N THR A 269 -7.27 -2.46 -11.58
CA THR A 269 -7.39 -3.78 -12.20
C THR A 269 -6.43 -4.78 -11.55
N LEU A 270 -5.17 -4.40 -11.33
CA LEU A 270 -4.23 -5.24 -10.59
C LEU A 270 -4.71 -5.53 -9.16
N ASP A 271 -5.14 -4.49 -8.45
CA ASP A 271 -5.60 -4.58 -7.07
C ASP A 271 -6.77 -5.57 -6.92
N MET A 272 -7.75 -5.50 -7.82
CA MET A 272 -8.87 -6.45 -7.90
C MET A 272 -8.42 -7.87 -8.21
N ALA A 273 -7.47 -8.02 -9.14
CA ALA A 273 -6.99 -9.33 -9.60
C ALA A 273 -6.14 -10.06 -8.56
N MET A 274 -5.40 -9.32 -7.74
CA MET A 274 -4.54 -9.91 -6.70
C MET A 274 -5.16 -9.92 -5.30
N GLY A 275 -6.36 -9.32 -5.12
CA GLY A 275 -7.01 -9.23 -3.80
C GLY A 275 -6.20 -8.41 -2.81
N GLY A 276 -5.76 -7.22 -3.20
CA GLY A 276 -4.95 -6.33 -2.38
C GLY A 276 -5.66 -5.82 -1.13
N SER A 277 -5.02 -4.92 -0.42
CA SER A 277 -5.56 -4.30 0.80
C SER A 277 -6.67 -3.30 0.47
N SER A 278 -7.74 -3.24 1.27
CA SER A 278 -8.77 -2.19 1.14
C SER A 278 -8.20 -0.76 1.28
N ASN A 279 -7.08 -0.61 2.01
CA ASN A 279 -6.40 0.67 2.15
C ASN A 279 -5.86 1.25 0.83
N THR A 280 -5.61 0.40 -0.18
CA THR A 280 -5.17 0.85 -1.50
C THR A 280 -6.21 1.73 -2.18
N VAL A 281 -7.50 1.48 -1.95
CA VAL A 281 -8.60 2.31 -2.46
C VAL A 281 -8.43 3.76 -1.97
N LEU A 282 -8.22 3.93 -0.65
CA LEU A 282 -8.00 5.24 -0.04
C LEU A 282 -6.77 5.96 -0.65
N HIS A 283 -5.67 5.21 -0.85
CA HIS A 283 -4.43 5.78 -1.35
C HIS A 283 -4.46 6.11 -2.84
N LEU A 284 -5.08 5.24 -3.65
CA LEU A 284 -5.22 5.51 -5.09
C LEU A 284 -6.16 6.67 -5.35
N LEU A 285 -7.24 6.83 -4.57
CA LEU A 285 -8.11 8.02 -4.64
C LEU A 285 -7.35 9.30 -4.29
N ALA A 286 -6.55 9.29 -3.22
CA ALA A 286 -5.71 10.42 -2.86
C ALA A 286 -4.69 10.80 -3.95
N MET A 287 -4.08 9.80 -4.58
CA MET A 287 -3.16 10.02 -5.69
C MET A 287 -3.88 10.51 -6.95
N ALA A 288 -5.11 10.04 -7.21
CA ALA A 288 -5.91 10.53 -8.33
C ALA A 288 -6.30 12.01 -8.13
N ASP A 289 -6.68 12.41 -6.93
CA ASP A 289 -6.91 13.80 -6.55
C ASP A 289 -5.67 14.67 -6.84
N GLU A 290 -4.49 14.29 -6.36
CA GLU A 290 -3.23 14.98 -6.62
C GLU A 290 -2.86 15.04 -8.12
N ALA A 291 -3.20 14.01 -8.87
CA ALA A 291 -2.96 13.97 -10.32
C ALA A 291 -3.93 14.88 -11.11
N GLY A 292 -5.02 15.34 -10.49
CA GLY A 292 -6.13 16.00 -11.15
C GLY A 292 -6.94 15.04 -12.02
N VAL A 293 -7.05 13.78 -11.62
CA VAL A 293 -7.79 12.73 -12.32
C VAL A 293 -9.06 12.40 -11.52
N THR A 294 -10.21 12.71 -12.08
CA THR A 294 -11.49 12.33 -11.47
C THR A 294 -11.63 10.80 -11.44
N PHE A 295 -11.78 10.26 -10.23
CA PHE A 295 -11.99 8.84 -9.98
C PHE A 295 -12.91 8.67 -8.76
N SER A 296 -13.89 7.78 -8.84
CA SER A 296 -14.89 7.58 -7.79
C SER A 296 -14.98 6.12 -7.36
N LEU A 297 -15.69 5.84 -6.27
CA LEU A 297 -16.00 4.47 -5.84
C LEU A 297 -16.81 3.73 -6.90
N ASP A 298 -17.67 4.41 -7.67
CA ASP A 298 -18.41 3.79 -8.79
C ASP A 298 -17.47 3.33 -9.92
N ASP A 299 -16.39 4.08 -10.19
CA ASP A 299 -15.37 3.64 -11.14
C ASP A 299 -14.70 2.36 -10.64
N ILE A 300 -14.39 2.31 -9.35
CA ILE A 300 -13.76 1.15 -8.69
C ILE A 300 -14.69 -0.05 -8.71
N ASP A 301 -15.97 0.14 -8.41
CA ASP A 301 -16.99 -0.92 -8.46
C ASP A 301 -17.12 -1.50 -9.87
N ARG A 302 -17.16 -0.63 -10.91
CA ARG A 302 -17.17 -1.08 -12.31
C ARG A 302 -15.93 -1.90 -12.69
N ILE A 303 -14.74 -1.51 -12.19
CA ILE A 303 -13.51 -2.28 -12.42
C ILE A 303 -13.59 -3.61 -11.69
N SER A 304 -14.02 -3.63 -10.41
CA SER A 304 -14.16 -4.84 -9.62
C SER A 304 -15.09 -5.85 -10.28
N LYS A 305 -16.28 -5.42 -10.72
CA LYS A 305 -17.28 -6.30 -11.35
C LYS A 305 -16.80 -7.03 -12.60
N ARG A 306 -15.82 -6.49 -13.32
CA ARG A 306 -15.31 -7.07 -14.57
C ARG A 306 -13.95 -7.76 -14.46
N THR A 307 -13.22 -7.54 -13.36
CA THR A 307 -11.87 -8.06 -13.15
C THR A 307 -11.91 -9.35 -12.33
N PRO A 308 -11.50 -10.51 -12.86
CA PRO A 308 -11.44 -11.73 -12.06
C PRO A 308 -10.33 -11.68 -11.02
N ASN A 309 -10.54 -12.30 -9.85
CA ASN A 309 -9.48 -12.52 -8.88
C ASN A 309 -8.70 -13.78 -9.27
N ILE A 310 -7.46 -13.61 -9.71
CA ILE A 310 -6.61 -14.70 -10.23
C ILE A 310 -5.38 -14.97 -9.38
N CYS A 311 -5.20 -14.22 -8.29
CA CYS A 311 -4.07 -14.40 -7.38
C CYS A 311 -4.53 -14.25 -5.94
N ARG A 312 -4.10 -15.17 -5.07
CA ARG A 312 -4.30 -15.12 -3.62
C ARG A 312 -2.97 -15.27 -2.91
N VAL A 313 -2.65 -14.29 -2.07
CA VAL A 313 -1.44 -14.23 -1.25
C VAL A 313 -1.89 -13.87 0.17
N ALA A 314 -1.17 -14.30 1.18
CA ALA A 314 -1.45 -14.00 2.59
C ALA A 314 -1.94 -12.54 2.78
N PRO A 315 -3.01 -12.28 3.53
CA PRO A 315 -3.71 -13.17 4.45
C PRO A 315 -4.81 -14.03 3.79
N SER A 316 -4.95 -14.05 2.48
CA SER A 316 -5.97 -14.85 1.77
C SER A 316 -5.46 -16.26 1.50
N GLU A 317 -6.27 -17.25 1.88
CA GLU A 317 -6.02 -18.66 1.55
C GLU A 317 -6.62 -19.03 0.20
N THR A 318 -6.07 -20.04 -0.46
CA THR A 318 -6.72 -20.70 -1.58
C THR A 318 -7.87 -21.60 -1.06
N PRO A 319 -8.81 -22.01 -1.93
CA PRO A 319 -9.85 -22.96 -1.51
C PRO A 319 -9.30 -24.30 -0.98
N GLU A 320 -8.07 -24.64 -1.39
CA GLU A 320 -7.36 -25.85 -0.95
C GLU A 320 -6.56 -25.64 0.36
N GLY A 321 -6.73 -24.49 1.04
CA GLY A 321 -6.07 -24.16 2.30
C GLY A 321 -4.60 -23.77 2.19
N LYS A 322 -4.10 -23.46 0.99
CA LYS A 322 -2.72 -23.01 0.81
C LYS A 322 -2.60 -21.52 1.04
N ILE A 323 -1.53 -21.11 1.70
CA ILE A 323 -1.15 -19.71 1.91
C ILE A 323 0.16 -19.44 1.16
N TYR A 324 0.11 -18.54 0.18
CA TYR A 324 1.29 -18.08 -0.53
C TYR A 324 1.76 -16.73 0.02
N HIS A 325 3.07 -16.46 -0.10
CA HIS A 325 3.69 -15.20 0.33
C HIS A 325 4.28 -14.44 -0.87
N MET A 326 4.81 -13.24 -0.64
CA MET A 326 5.39 -12.39 -1.69
C MET A 326 6.54 -13.08 -2.44
N GLN A 327 7.31 -13.93 -1.76
CA GLN A 327 8.36 -14.75 -2.37
C GLN A 327 7.83 -15.70 -3.44
N ASP A 328 6.65 -16.26 -3.23
CA ASP A 328 6.00 -17.20 -4.15
C ASP A 328 5.39 -16.46 -5.33
N LEU A 329 4.76 -15.32 -5.06
CA LEU A 329 4.29 -14.43 -6.11
C LEU A 329 5.43 -13.98 -7.02
N HIS A 330 6.61 -13.67 -6.46
CA HIS A 330 7.78 -13.32 -7.27
C HIS A 330 8.23 -14.48 -8.14
N LYS A 331 8.37 -15.70 -7.57
CA LYS A 331 8.72 -16.91 -8.33
C LYS A 331 7.74 -17.22 -9.46
N ALA A 332 6.44 -16.91 -9.25
CA ALA A 332 5.39 -17.08 -10.27
C ALA A 332 5.43 -15.99 -11.38
N GLY A 333 6.31 -14.99 -11.26
CA GLY A 333 6.51 -13.94 -12.25
C GLY A 333 5.94 -12.57 -11.89
N GLY A 334 5.52 -12.40 -10.65
CA GLY A 334 5.16 -11.12 -10.07
C GLY A 334 4.06 -10.37 -10.82
N ILE A 335 4.08 -9.07 -10.70
CA ILE A 335 3.02 -8.18 -11.16
C ILE A 335 2.84 -8.18 -12.69
N HIS A 336 3.96 -8.21 -13.43
CA HIS A 336 3.89 -8.26 -14.88
C HIS A 336 3.28 -9.57 -15.39
N THR A 337 3.33 -10.65 -14.63
CA THR A 337 2.66 -11.91 -15.02
C THR A 337 1.16 -11.85 -14.70
N ILE A 338 0.72 -11.25 -13.58
CA ILE A 338 -0.70 -11.03 -13.31
C ILE A 338 -1.33 -10.16 -14.41
N LEU A 339 -0.76 -8.97 -14.65
CA LEU A 339 -1.26 -8.05 -15.68
C LEU A 339 -1.15 -8.66 -17.09
N GLY A 340 -0.08 -9.41 -17.36
CA GLY A 340 0.14 -10.10 -18.63
C GLY A 340 -0.91 -11.17 -18.90
N GLN A 341 -1.31 -11.93 -17.88
CA GLN A 341 -2.39 -12.90 -17.97
C GLN A 341 -3.73 -12.23 -18.27
N LEU A 342 -4.06 -11.17 -17.52
CA LEU A 342 -5.29 -10.40 -17.79
C LEU A 342 -5.28 -9.77 -19.18
N PHE A 343 -4.15 -9.22 -19.61
CA PHE A 343 -4.03 -8.59 -20.93
C PHE A 343 -4.15 -9.61 -22.07
N GLN A 344 -3.66 -10.83 -21.86
CA GLN A 344 -3.77 -11.92 -22.84
C GLN A 344 -5.20 -12.45 -22.92
N ASP A 345 -5.84 -12.76 -21.80
CA ASP A 345 -7.14 -13.41 -21.76
C ASP A 345 -8.30 -12.41 -21.92
N ARG A 346 -8.12 -11.16 -21.45
CA ARG A 346 -9.12 -10.08 -21.51
C ARG A 346 -8.46 -8.73 -21.79
N PRO A 347 -8.02 -8.45 -23.04
CA PRO A 347 -7.20 -7.28 -23.38
C PRO A 347 -7.80 -5.92 -22.97
N ARG A 348 -9.14 -5.83 -22.85
CA ARG A 348 -9.85 -4.60 -22.47
C ARG A 348 -9.76 -4.25 -20.97
N LEU A 349 -9.24 -5.17 -20.13
CA LEU A 349 -9.08 -4.91 -18.69
C LEU A 349 -7.83 -4.05 -18.41
N VAL A 350 -6.78 -4.18 -19.22
CA VAL A 350 -5.50 -3.49 -19.02
C VAL A 350 -5.28 -2.50 -20.17
N ASN A 351 -5.02 -1.25 -19.85
CA ASN A 351 -4.68 -0.22 -20.82
C ASN A 351 -3.22 -0.39 -21.28
N GLY A 352 -3.03 -1.12 -22.36
CA GLY A 352 -1.71 -1.47 -22.87
C GLY A 352 -0.90 -0.29 -23.42
N ASP A 353 -1.51 0.83 -23.73
CA ASP A 353 -0.88 2.06 -24.22
C ASP A 353 -0.45 3.02 -23.10
N ALA A 354 -0.76 2.73 -21.84
CA ALA A 354 -0.26 3.50 -20.70
C ALA A 354 1.28 3.46 -20.65
N MET A 355 1.91 4.63 -20.48
CA MET A 355 3.37 4.73 -20.43
C MET A 355 3.93 4.33 -19.08
N CYS A 356 5.13 3.74 -19.09
CA CYS A 356 5.87 3.37 -17.88
C CYS A 356 7.23 4.07 -17.84
N VAL A 357 7.77 4.27 -16.63
CA VAL A 357 9.09 4.90 -16.43
C VAL A 357 10.22 4.19 -17.16
N ASN A 358 10.10 2.90 -17.48
CA ASN A 358 11.08 2.17 -18.30
C ASN A 358 11.11 2.64 -19.77
N GLY A 359 10.22 3.54 -20.17
CA GLY A 359 10.13 4.09 -21.54
C GLY A 359 9.34 3.22 -22.51
N LEU A 360 8.68 2.21 -22.02
CA LEU A 360 7.80 1.33 -22.78
C LEU A 360 6.35 1.64 -22.47
N THR A 361 5.45 1.27 -23.36
CA THR A 361 4.03 1.15 -23.02
C THR A 361 3.82 -0.07 -22.12
N MET A 362 2.71 -0.13 -21.39
CA MET A 362 2.38 -1.27 -20.55
C MET A 362 2.39 -2.57 -21.37
N ALA A 363 1.77 -2.60 -22.55
CA ALA A 363 1.76 -3.78 -23.42
C ALA A 363 3.19 -4.24 -23.81
N GLN A 364 4.06 -3.29 -24.15
CA GLN A 364 5.47 -3.60 -24.45
C GLN A 364 6.23 -4.11 -23.23
N SER A 365 5.93 -3.55 -22.03
CA SER A 365 6.52 -4.00 -20.78
C SER A 365 6.04 -5.42 -20.42
N LEU A 366 4.74 -5.70 -20.53
CA LEU A 366 4.18 -7.03 -20.31
C LEU A 366 4.77 -8.07 -21.26
N ALA A 367 4.94 -7.75 -22.55
CA ALA A 367 5.58 -8.65 -23.51
C ALA A 367 7.00 -9.04 -23.10
N ARG A 368 7.77 -8.13 -22.47
CA ARG A 368 9.18 -8.35 -22.11
C ARG A 368 9.39 -8.95 -20.73
N TYR A 369 8.44 -8.76 -19.80
CA TYR A 369 8.63 -9.10 -18.39
C TYR A 369 7.60 -10.08 -17.82
N SER A 370 6.49 -10.40 -18.50
CA SER A 370 5.60 -11.48 -18.08
C SER A 370 6.24 -12.84 -18.38
N LEU A 371 6.29 -13.74 -17.41
CA LEU A 371 6.80 -15.10 -17.60
C LEU A 371 5.95 -15.94 -18.58
N ARG A 372 4.71 -15.54 -18.83
CA ARG A 372 3.80 -16.20 -19.78
C ARG A 372 3.90 -15.66 -21.20
N SER A 373 4.69 -14.61 -21.40
CA SER A 373 4.96 -14.07 -22.72
C SER A 373 6.05 -14.88 -23.43
N SER A 374 5.81 -15.26 -24.69
CA SER A 374 6.84 -15.86 -25.56
C SER A 374 8.04 -14.93 -25.79
N ARG A 375 7.84 -13.62 -25.62
CA ARG A 375 8.87 -12.56 -25.76
C ARG A 375 9.54 -12.19 -24.45
N CYS A 376 9.30 -12.95 -23.36
CA CYS A 376 9.89 -12.67 -22.05
C CYS A 376 11.43 -12.73 -22.11
N LEU A 377 12.07 -11.65 -21.63
CA LEU A 377 13.52 -11.50 -21.66
C LEU A 377 14.22 -12.56 -20.77
N PRO A 378 15.36 -13.14 -21.20
CA PRO A 378 16.13 -14.07 -20.36
C PRO A 378 16.54 -13.47 -19.03
N GLY A 379 16.85 -12.15 -18.98
CA GLY A 379 17.14 -11.42 -17.75
C GLY A 379 15.97 -11.36 -16.78
N ALA A 380 14.74 -11.16 -17.28
CA ALA A 380 13.53 -11.19 -16.47
C ALA A 380 13.28 -12.58 -15.87
N LYS A 381 13.43 -13.65 -16.67
CA LYS A 381 13.31 -15.04 -16.17
C LYS A 381 14.33 -15.33 -15.04
N ARG A 382 15.57 -14.83 -15.17
CA ARG A 382 16.59 -14.96 -14.11
C ARG A 382 16.20 -14.18 -12.85
N MET A 383 15.75 -12.94 -13.01
CA MET A 383 15.33 -12.08 -11.90
C MET A 383 14.22 -12.75 -11.08
N TYR A 384 13.16 -13.22 -11.72
CA TYR A 384 12.04 -13.89 -11.03
C TYR A 384 12.46 -15.19 -10.35
N ARG A 385 13.32 -15.99 -10.98
CA ARG A 385 13.83 -17.21 -10.36
C ARG A 385 14.69 -16.95 -9.12
N GLN A 386 15.51 -15.90 -9.14
CA GLN A 386 16.47 -15.61 -8.07
C GLN A 386 15.86 -14.72 -6.97
N GLY A 387 15.03 -13.75 -7.35
CA GLY A 387 14.53 -12.72 -6.46
C GLY A 387 13.55 -13.18 -5.38
N GLY A 388 12.92 -14.36 -5.57
CA GLY A 388 12.01 -14.97 -4.59
C GLY A 388 12.66 -16.07 -3.73
N GLN A 389 13.97 -16.26 -3.80
CA GLN A 389 14.65 -17.29 -2.98
C GLN A 389 14.90 -16.78 -1.57
N ALA A 390 14.18 -17.35 -0.58
CA ALA A 390 14.38 -17.09 0.83
C ALA A 390 15.66 -17.78 1.32
N THR A 391 16.59 -17.02 1.88
CA THR A 391 17.91 -17.48 2.34
C THR A 391 18.19 -17.14 3.79
N GLY A 392 17.34 -16.31 4.44
CA GLY A 392 17.51 -15.87 5.82
C GLY A 392 18.73 -14.98 6.06
N ARG A 393 19.11 -14.16 5.07
CA ARG A 393 20.20 -13.20 5.27
C ARG A 393 19.88 -12.25 6.41
N SER A 394 20.86 -12.06 7.29
CA SER A 394 20.77 -11.08 8.36
C SER A 394 20.79 -9.64 7.78
N LEU A 395 20.40 -8.68 8.60
CA LEU A 395 20.47 -7.25 8.24
C LEU A 395 21.90 -6.83 7.89
N GLU A 396 22.89 -7.31 8.65
CA GLU A 396 24.32 -7.01 8.43
C GLU A 396 24.78 -7.57 7.09
N GLU A 397 24.37 -8.79 6.72
CA GLU A 397 24.72 -9.39 5.43
C GLU A 397 24.08 -8.64 4.26
N VAL A 398 22.84 -8.16 4.42
CA VAL A 398 22.17 -7.30 3.42
C VAL A 398 22.89 -5.96 3.28
N ARG A 399 23.21 -5.31 4.39
CA ARG A 399 23.97 -4.03 4.39
C ARG A 399 25.36 -4.21 3.78
N ALA A 400 26.09 -5.27 4.14
CA ALA A 400 27.41 -5.58 3.59
C ALA A 400 27.36 -5.79 2.07
N MET A 401 26.38 -6.54 1.59
CA MET A 401 26.13 -6.77 0.16
C MET A 401 25.88 -5.45 -0.58
N LEU A 402 25.01 -4.59 -0.04
CA LEU A 402 24.71 -3.28 -0.62
C LEU A 402 25.91 -2.33 -0.61
N ARG A 403 26.82 -2.46 0.36
CA ARG A 403 28.09 -1.70 0.43
C ARG A 403 29.17 -2.23 -0.50
N GLY A 404 28.95 -3.37 -1.17
CA GLY A 404 29.84 -3.92 -2.20
C GLY A 404 30.52 -5.23 -1.82
N ALA A 405 30.22 -5.81 -0.67
CA ALA A 405 30.70 -7.15 -0.34
C ALA A 405 30.08 -8.20 -1.28
N ARG A 406 30.88 -9.19 -1.68
CA ARG A 406 30.38 -10.30 -2.49
C ARG A 406 29.33 -11.10 -1.70
N PRO A 407 28.11 -11.30 -2.23
CA PRO A 407 27.09 -12.04 -1.51
C PRO A 407 27.53 -13.49 -1.25
N LYS A 408 27.45 -13.91 0.02
CA LYS A 408 27.67 -15.32 0.36
C LYS A 408 26.60 -16.18 -0.30
N LYS A 409 26.98 -17.36 -0.78
CA LYS A 409 26.03 -18.36 -1.26
C LYS A 409 25.42 -19.05 -0.04
N LEU A 410 24.16 -18.80 0.22
CA LEU A 410 23.40 -19.40 1.33
C LEU A 410 22.43 -20.45 0.78
N PRO A 411 22.11 -21.50 1.57
CA PRO A 411 21.07 -22.44 1.22
C PRO A 411 19.71 -21.73 1.13
N VAL A 412 18.85 -22.19 0.23
CA VAL A 412 17.47 -21.72 0.12
C VAL A 412 16.68 -22.35 1.26
N ARG A 413 16.03 -21.54 2.09
CA ARG A 413 15.25 -22.01 3.25
C ARG A 413 13.98 -22.75 2.87
N ASN A 414 13.36 -22.35 1.76
CA ASN A 414 12.16 -22.99 1.22
C ASN A 414 12.42 -23.41 -0.23
N PRO A 415 13.05 -24.61 -0.47
CA PRO A 415 13.35 -25.11 -1.80
C PRO A 415 12.12 -25.68 -2.53
N GLU A 416 10.96 -25.78 -1.86
CA GLU A 416 9.76 -26.37 -2.43
C GLU A 416 9.37 -25.69 -3.74
N ARG A 417 9.08 -26.49 -4.74
CA ARG A 417 8.58 -26.03 -6.02
C ARG A 417 7.14 -25.59 -5.85
N ILE A 418 6.89 -24.31 -6.01
CA ILE A 418 5.53 -23.80 -6.15
C ILE A 418 4.99 -24.13 -7.54
N ASP A 419 3.72 -24.41 -7.64
CA ASP A 419 3.02 -24.35 -8.92
C ASP A 419 2.69 -22.89 -9.25
N ALA A 420 3.45 -22.33 -10.20
CA ALA A 420 3.25 -20.95 -10.63
C ALA A 420 1.84 -20.70 -11.23
N MET A 421 1.18 -21.76 -11.73
CA MET A 421 -0.18 -21.70 -12.24
C MET A 421 -1.23 -21.69 -11.13
N ASP A 422 -0.87 -22.12 -9.93
CA ASP A 422 -1.75 -22.05 -8.77
C ASP A 422 -1.63 -20.70 -8.04
N VAL A 423 -0.42 -20.12 -8.01
CA VAL A 423 -0.19 -18.77 -7.44
C VAL A 423 -0.84 -17.68 -8.30
N ILE A 424 -0.65 -17.74 -9.62
CA ILE A 424 -1.28 -16.83 -10.59
C ILE A 424 -2.08 -17.69 -11.55
N ARG A 425 -3.38 -17.77 -11.35
CA ARG A 425 -4.27 -18.64 -12.15
C ARG A 425 -4.58 -18.01 -13.52
N PRO A 426 -4.80 -18.82 -14.58
CA PRO A 426 -5.44 -18.32 -15.80
C PRO A 426 -6.86 -17.83 -15.48
N VAL A 427 -7.38 -16.92 -16.31
CA VAL A 427 -8.71 -16.29 -16.06
C VAL A 427 -9.85 -17.33 -16.00
N GLU A 428 -9.77 -18.39 -16.80
CA GLU A 428 -10.76 -19.49 -16.77
C GLU A 428 -10.77 -20.28 -15.43
N LYS A 429 -9.67 -20.23 -14.69
CA LYS A 429 -9.51 -20.88 -13.35
C LYS A 429 -9.43 -19.86 -12.22
N ALA A 430 -9.94 -18.65 -12.43
CA ALA A 430 -9.96 -17.61 -11.43
C ALA A 430 -10.63 -18.06 -10.13
N PHE A 431 -10.15 -17.57 -8.99
CA PHE A 431 -10.77 -17.82 -7.68
C PHE A 431 -12.19 -17.27 -7.61
N THR A 432 -12.42 -16.09 -8.21
CA THR A 432 -13.74 -15.48 -8.38
C THR A 432 -13.80 -14.75 -9.71
N ALA A 433 -14.99 -14.69 -10.32
CA ALA A 433 -15.23 -13.97 -11.56
C ALA A 433 -15.20 -12.43 -11.41
N LYS A 434 -15.28 -11.95 -10.16
CA LYS A 434 -15.23 -10.52 -9.78
C LYS A 434 -14.00 -10.26 -8.92
N GLY A 435 -13.63 -9.00 -8.75
CA GLY A 435 -12.46 -8.56 -8.00
C GLY A 435 -12.48 -8.91 -6.52
N GLY A 436 -11.30 -8.89 -5.91
CA GLY A 436 -11.13 -9.20 -4.48
C GLY A 436 -11.69 -8.14 -3.53
N LEU A 437 -11.99 -6.92 -4.02
CA LEU A 437 -12.60 -5.83 -3.25
C LEU A 437 -13.96 -5.47 -3.84
N VAL A 438 -14.94 -5.17 -2.99
CA VAL A 438 -16.30 -4.76 -3.38
C VAL A 438 -16.66 -3.44 -2.72
N VAL A 439 -17.30 -2.57 -3.47
CA VAL A 439 -17.93 -1.33 -2.96
C VAL A 439 -19.37 -1.65 -2.55
N LEU A 440 -19.75 -1.22 -1.35
CA LEU A 440 -21.10 -1.36 -0.84
C LEU A 440 -21.73 0.02 -0.68
N HIS A 441 -23.02 0.12 -0.99
CA HIS A 441 -23.85 1.30 -0.76
C HIS A 441 -25.10 0.93 0.04
N GLY A 442 -25.71 1.92 0.69
CA GLY A 442 -26.95 1.73 1.42
C GLY A 442 -27.25 2.86 2.37
N ASN A 443 -28.31 2.67 3.19
CA ASN A 443 -28.78 3.75 4.06
C ASN A 443 -27.82 4.08 5.21
N ILE A 444 -26.78 3.24 5.46
CA ILE A 444 -25.71 3.52 6.44
C ILE A 444 -24.35 3.79 5.79
N ALA A 445 -24.27 3.68 4.46
CA ALA A 445 -23.07 3.94 3.67
C ALA A 445 -23.47 4.63 2.35
N ARG A 446 -24.00 5.84 2.45
CA ARG A 446 -24.53 6.58 1.29
C ARG A 446 -23.45 6.88 0.25
N ASP A 447 -22.27 7.27 0.72
CA ASP A 447 -21.14 7.63 -0.11
C ASP A 447 -20.22 6.43 -0.35
N GLY A 448 -20.55 5.26 0.26
CA GLY A 448 -19.95 3.97 0.03
C GLY A 448 -19.24 3.38 1.25
N ALA A 449 -18.84 2.13 1.10
CA ALA A 449 -18.02 1.35 2.03
C ALA A 449 -17.23 0.31 1.24
N ILE A 450 -16.16 -0.23 1.82
CA ILE A 450 -15.27 -1.20 1.17
C ILE A 450 -15.23 -2.49 1.97
N VAL A 451 -15.39 -3.62 1.26
CA VAL A 451 -15.18 -4.97 1.81
C VAL A 451 -14.18 -5.74 0.97
N LYS A 452 -13.28 -6.46 1.63
CA LYS A 452 -12.41 -7.45 0.98
C LYS A 452 -13.14 -8.79 0.95
N GLN A 453 -13.65 -9.17 -0.23
CA GLN A 453 -14.34 -10.46 -0.41
C GLN A 453 -13.39 -11.62 -0.71
N SER A 454 -12.15 -11.35 -1.12
CA SER A 454 -11.16 -12.42 -1.34
C SER A 454 -10.85 -13.13 -0.01
N GLY A 455 -11.19 -14.41 0.08
CA GLY A 455 -11.01 -15.21 1.30
C GLY A 455 -12.17 -15.16 2.30
N LEU A 456 -13.31 -14.54 1.98
CA LEU A 456 -14.54 -14.71 2.74
C LEU A 456 -15.17 -16.08 2.45
N ASP A 457 -15.73 -16.69 3.52
CA ASP A 457 -16.58 -17.87 3.36
C ASP A 457 -17.82 -17.50 2.55
N PRO A 458 -18.24 -18.32 1.57
CA PRO A 458 -19.44 -18.06 0.78
C PRO A 458 -20.72 -17.85 1.61
N SER A 459 -20.85 -18.48 2.78
CA SER A 459 -21.98 -18.29 3.70
C SER A 459 -22.07 -16.87 4.26
N MET A 460 -20.93 -16.16 4.32
CA MET A 460 -20.84 -14.80 4.84
C MET A 460 -21.06 -13.72 3.78
N LEU A 461 -21.29 -14.08 2.52
CA LEU A 461 -21.56 -13.10 1.46
C LEU A 461 -22.92 -12.39 1.63
N ARG A 462 -23.87 -13.01 2.34
CA ARG A 462 -25.12 -12.42 2.78
C ARG A 462 -25.29 -12.65 4.26
N PHE A 463 -25.55 -11.57 5.00
CA PHE A 463 -25.63 -11.63 6.43
C PHE A 463 -26.70 -10.66 6.96
N THR A 464 -27.43 -11.08 7.97
CA THR A 464 -28.34 -10.23 8.72
C THR A 464 -28.05 -10.43 10.19
N GLY A 465 -27.79 -9.31 10.91
CA GLY A 465 -27.41 -9.40 12.31
C GLY A 465 -27.85 -8.17 13.12
N ARG A 466 -27.74 -8.28 14.44
CA ARG A 466 -28.04 -7.18 15.37
C ARG A 466 -26.80 -6.34 15.64
N ALA A 467 -26.93 -5.05 15.60
CA ALA A 467 -25.85 -4.11 15.91
C ALA A 467 -25.44 -4.22 17.38
N VAL A 468 -24.14 -4.32 17.61
CA VAL A 468 -23.47 -4.10 18.90
C VAL A 468 -22.60 -2.88 18.74
N ILE A 469 -22.98 -1.77 19.37
CA ILE A 469 -22.34 -0.46 19.17
C ILE A 469 -21.10 -0.33 20.04
N CYS A 470 -19.99 0.02 19.41
CA CYS A 470 -18.70 0.32 20.03
C CYS A 470 -18.22 1.71 19.58
N GLU A 471 -17.91 2.57 20.54
CA GLU A 471 -17.54 3.96 20.28
C GLU A 471 -16.07 4.15 19.91
N SER A 472 -15.27 3.12 19.95
CA SER A 472 -13.86 3.09 19.54
C SER A 472 -13.38 1.66 19.34
N GLN A 473 -12.15 1.50 18.78
CA GLN A 473 -11.47 0.22 18.71
C GLN A 473 -11.29 -0.44 20.10
N GLU A 474 -10.88 0.34 21.08
CA GLU A 474 -10.62 -0.14 22.45
C GLU A 474 -11.92 -0.64 23.10
N ASP A 475 -13.02 0.05 22.86
CA ASP A 475 -14.34 -0.37 23.30
C ASP A 475 -14.75 -1.69 22.65
N ALA A 476 -14.56 -1.82 21.35
CA ALA A 476 -14.84 -3.06 20.62
C ALA A 476 -14.01 -4.24 21.16
N CYS A 477 -12.71 -4.06 21.38
CA CYS A 477 -11.85 -5.08 21.98
C CYS A 477 -12.37 -5.53 23.36
N ARG A 478 -12.74 -4.57 24.20
CA ARG A 478 -13.28 -4.85 25.55
C ARG A 478 -14.61 -5.63 25.48
N VAL A 479 -15.52 -5.23 24.61
CA VAL A 479 -16.84 -5.87 24.44
C VAL A 479 -16.69 -7.29 23.88
N ILE A 480 -15.82 -7.51 22.91
CA ILE A 480 -15.53 -8.83 22.32
C ILE A 480 -14.93 -9.77 23.37
N LEU A 481 -13.87 -9.35 24.05
CA LEU A 481 -13.17 -10.17 25.05
C LEU A 481 -14.04 -10.49 26.28
N ALA A 482 -14.97 -9.58 26.64
CA ALA A 482 -15.96 -9.83 27.69
C ALA A 482 -17.06 -10.84 27.26
N GLY A 483 -16.99 -11.40 26.04
CA GLY A 483 -17.97 -12.36 25.53
C GLY A 483 -19.36 -11.80 25.32
N LYS A 484 -19.50 -10.47 25.17
CA LYS A 484 -20.78 -9.80 24.91
C LYS A 484 -21.25 -9.91 23.46
N VAL A 485 -20.30 -10.15 22.52
CA VAL A 485 -20.59 -10.41 21.12
C VAL A 485 -20.94 -11.88 20.94
N LYS A 486 -22.01 -12.15 20.21
CA LYS A 486 -22.52 -13.50 19.93
C LYS A 486 -22.59 -13.77 18.43
N GLY A 487 -22.69 -15.02 18.05
CA GLY A 487 -23.02 -15.38 16.67
C GLY A 487 -24.33 -14.72 16.23
N GLY A 488 -24.34 -14.12 15.04
CA GLY A 488 -25.44 -13.32 14.52
C GLY A 488 -25.36 -11.83 14.80
N ASP A 489 -24.29 -11.36 15.45
CA ASP A 489 -24.12 -9.92 15.70
C ASP A 489 -23.32 -9.23 14.59
N VAL A 490 -23.56 -7.92 14.46
CA VAL A 490 -22.75 -6.98 13.69
C VAL A 490 -22.12 -5.98 14.66
N VAL A 491 -20.80 -6.08 14.86
CA VAL A 491 -20.05 -5.14 15.70
C VAL A 491 -19.83 -3.85 14.91
N VAL A 492 -20.38 -2.76 15.41
CA VAL A 492 -20.33 -1.42 14.79
C VAL A 492 -19.28 -0.60 15.53
N ILE A 493 -18.11 -0.40 14.92
CA ILE A 493 -17.04 0.43 15.49
C ILE A 493 -17.08 1.78 14.81
N ARG A 494 -17.45 2.83 15.54
CA ARG A 494 -17.63 4.17 14.99
C ARG A 494 -16.73 5.21 15.65
N ASN A 495 -16.69 6.41 15.09
CA ASN A 495 -15.78 7.49 15.46
C ASN A 495 -14.28 7.16 15.23
N GLU A 496 -14.01 6.33 14.23
CA GLU A 496 -12.67 5.95 13.79
C GLU A 496 -12.34 6.44 12.36
N GLY A 497 -13.22 7.28 11.80
CA GLY A 497 -13.04 7.88 10.47
C GLY A 497 -11.95 8.95 10.41
N PRO A 498 -11.74 9.57 9.23
CA PRO A 498 -10.69 10.56 9.02
C PRO A 498 -10.69 11.72 10.01
N ARG A 499 -11.88 12.23 10.36
CA ARG A 499 -12.07 13.35 11.28
C ARG A 499 -12.29 12.89 12.70
N GLY A 500 -13.19 11.93 12.90
CA GLY A 500 -13.60 11.47 14.23
C GLY A 500 -12.52 10.67 14.95
N GLY A 501 -11.76 9.89 14.21
CA GLY A 501 -10.70 9.03 14.71
C GLY A 501 -9.42 9.68 15.19
N PRO A 502 -9.02 10.97 15.00
CA PRO A 502 -8.63 11.48 13.70
C PRO A 502 -7.47 10.65 13.10
N GLY A 503 -7.32 10.69 11.80
CA GLY A 503 -6.28 9.91 11.11
C GLY A 503 -6.69 8.46 10.81
N MET A 504 -7.95 8.08 11.07
CA MET A 504 -8.56 6.83 10.58
C MET A 504 -7.67 5.61 10.86
N GLN A 505 -7.43 5.30 12.14
CA GLN A 505 -6.51 4.22 12.54
C GLN A 505 -6.86 2.87 11.91
N GLU A 506 -5.84 2.10 11.55
CA GLU A 506 -6.01 0.70 11.14
C GLU A 506 -6.30 -0.17 12.34
N MET A 507 -7.31 -1.03 12.23
CA MET A 507 -7.71 -1.94 13.28
C MET A 507 -7.43 -3.39 12.87
N LEU A 508 -6.75 -4.13 13.72
CA LEU A 508 -6.50 -5.57 13.56
C LEU A 508 -6.94 -6.36 14.80
N ALA A 509 -6.79 -5.78 15.99
CA ALA A 509 -7.13 -6.44 17.24
C ALA A 509 -8.61 -6.92 17.31
N PRO A 510 -9.62 -6.09 16.95
CA PRO A 510 -11.02 -6.56 16.99
C PRO A 510 -11.26 -7.79 16.11
N THR A 511 -10.73 -7.81 14.89
CA THR A 511 -10.89 -8.94 13.96
C THR A 511 -10.14 -10.18 14.44
N SER A 512 -8.95 -10.01 15.03
CA SER A 512 -8.16 -11.10 15.62
C SER A 512 -8.87 -11.70 16.83
N TYR A 513 -9.47 -10.87 17.69
CA TYR A 513 -10.22 -11.36 18.86
C TYR A 513 -11.51 -12.08 18.45
N ILE A 514 -12.27 -11.59 17.46
CA ILE A 514 -13.42 -12.31 16.88
C ILE A 514 -13.00 -13.70 16.41
N ARG A 515 -11.87 -13.81 15.73
CA ARG A 515 -11.33 -15.11 15.29
C ARG A 515 -10.88 -15.96 16.48
N GLY A 516 -10.19 -15.39 17.47
CA GLY A 516 -9.78 -16.08 18.71
C GLY A 516 -10.95 -16.65 19.50
N MET A 517 -12.06 -15.92 19.56
CA MET A 517 -13.31 -16.33 20.21
C MET A 517 -14.10 -17.38 19.42
N GLY A 518 -13.71 -17.73 18.19
CA GLY A 518 -14.45 -18.68 17.35
C GLY A 518 -15.72 -18.11 16.72
N LEU A 519 -15.76 -16.80 16.50
CA LEU A 519 -16.89 -16.07 15.92
C LEU A 519 -16.60 -15.60 14.47
N TYR A 520 -15.48 -16.00 13.89
CA TYR A 520 -14.97 -15.57 12.60
C TYR A 520 -15.95 -15.74 11.43
N ASP A 521 -16.74 -16.81 11.45
CA ASP A 521 -17.73 -17.17 10.43
C ASP A 521 -19.19 -16.90 10.89
N LYS A 522 -19.37 -16.14 11.97
CA LYS A 522 -20.67 -15.93 12.64
C LYS A 522 -21.01 -14.49 12.93
N CYS A 523 -20.06 -13.56 12.76
CA CYS A 523 -20.23 -12.15 13.07
C CYS A 523 -19.64 -11.29 11.96
N PHE A 524 -20.18 -10.08 11.79
CA PHE A 524 -19.56 -9.02 10.97
C PHE A 524 -18.97 -7.92 11.85
N LEU A 525 -17.93 -7.25 11.35
CA LEU A 525 -17.46 -5.97 11.89
C LEU A 525 -17.66 -4.91 10.83
N ILE A 526 -18.21 -3.76 11.21
CA ILE A 526 -18.37 -2.61 10.32
C ILE A 526 -17.81 -1.35 10.98
N THR A 527 -17.23 -0.43 10.19
CA THR A 527 -16.59 0.78 10.74
C THR A 527 -16.54 1.94 9.75
N ASP A 528 -16.61 3.15 10.26
CA ASP A 528 -16.24 4.38 9.54
C ASP A 528 -14.71 4.59 9.48
N GLY A 529 -13.95 3.82 10.26
CA GLY A 529 -12.51 3.69 10.17
C GLY A 529 -12.09 2.69 9.10
N ARG A 530 -10.96 1.99 9.33
CA ARG A 530 -10.43 0.98 8.41
C ARG A 530 -9.84 -0.21 9.15
N PHE A 531 -9.87 -1.36 8.49
CA PHE A 531 -9.19 -2.54 8.97
C PHE A 531 -7.82 -2.69 8.31
N SER A 532 -6.90 -3.35 9.01
CA SER A 532 -5.57 -3.66 8.50
C SER A 532 -5.64 -4.48 7.20
N GLY A 533 -4.67 -4.28 6.32
CA GLY A 533 -4.49 -5.10 5.12
C GLY A 533 -4.27 -6.59 5.42
N GLY A 534 -3.85 -6.92 6.65
CA GLY A 534 -3.75 -8.29 7.17
C GLY A 534 -5.05 -8.86 7.71
N THR A 535 -6.14 -8.11 7.73
CA THR A 535 -7.44 -8.61 8.18
C THR A 535 -7.96 -9.69 7.23
N SER A 536 -8.33 -10.82 7.79
CA SER A 536 -9.14 -11.85 7.14
C SER A 536 -10.50 -11.92 7.84
N GLY A 537 -11.56 -12.25 7.09
CA GLY A 537 -12.91 -12.39 7.61
C GLY A 537 -13.86 -11.23 7.35
N PRO A 538 -15.08 -11.33 7.88
CA PRO A 538 -16.17 -10.42 7.57
C PRO A 538 -15.99 -9.03 8.18
N ALA A 539 -15.34 -8.13 7.45
CA ALA A 539 -15.04 -6.77 7.90
C ALA A 539 -15.28 -5.76 6.78
N ILE A 540 -16.12 -4.76 7.04
CA ILE A 540 -16.49 -3.67 6.13
C ILE A 540 -15.97 -2.37 6.73
N GLY A 541 -15.05 -1.71 6.04
CA GLY A 541 -14.49 -0.43 6.45
C GLY A 541 -14.86 0.71 5.51
N HIS A 542 -14.32 1.89 5.82
CA HIS A 542 -14.48 3.11 5.02
C HIS A 542 -15.94 3.53 4.86
N ILE A 543 -16.81 3.21 5.81
CA ILE A 543 -18.22 3.63 5.75
C ILE A 543 -18.27 5.15 5.71
N ALA A 544 -18.85 5.66 4.64
CA ALA A 544 -18.98 7.08 4.38
C ALA A 544 -20.46 7.48 4.16
N PRO A 545 -20.88 8.61 4.75
CA PRO A 545 -20.16 9.52 5.63
C PRO A 545 -19.85 8.92 7.01
N GLU A 546 -18.72 9.34 7.63
CA GLU A 546 -18.33 8.90 8.98
C GLU A 546 -19.27 9.47 10.07
N ALA A 547 -19.29 8.87 11.26
CA ALA A 547 -20.12 9.31 12.39
C ALA A 547 -19.85 10.78 12.76
N ALA A 548 -18.57 11.19 12.83
CA ALA A 548 -18.19 12.57 13.17
C ALA A 548 -18.68 13.61 12.14
N ALA A 549 -18.90 13.20 10.88
CA ALA A 549 -19.50 14.04 9.83
C ALA A 549 -21.04 13.95 9.80
N GLY A 550 -21.67 13.30 10.79
CA GLY A 550 -23.12 13.11 10.86
C GLY A 550 -23.66 11.98 9.99
N GLY A 551 -22.80 11.03 9.59
CA GLY A 551 -23.20 9.84 8.86
C GLY A 551 -24.14 8.93 9.67
N GLU A 552 -24.93 8.12 8.96
CA GLU A 552 -25.96 7.26 9.56
C GLU A 552 -25.38 6.19 10.48
N ILE A 553 -24.12 5.78 10.29
CA ILE A 553 -23.42 4.88 11.22
C ILE A 553 -23.40 5.45 12.64
N GLY A 554 -23.31 6.79 12.78
CA GLY A 554 -23.39 7.50 14.06
C GLY A 554 -24.77 7.43 14.72
N LEU A 555 -25.82 7.17 13.95
CA LEU A 555 -27.22 7.13 14.40
C LEU A 555 -27.69 5.72 14.80
N LEU A 556 -26.89 4.68 14.54
CA LEU A 556 -27.23 3.30 14.90
C LEU A 556 -27.29 3.14 16.42
N LYS A 557 -28.14 2.21 16.87
CA LYS A 557 -28.32 1.83 18.28
C LYS A 557 -28.13 0.33 18.44
N ASP A 558 -27.78 -0.10 19.67
CA ASP A 558 -27.75 -1.50 20.00
C ASP A 558 -29.07 -2.19 19.63
N GLY A 559 -28.96 -3.34 19.00
CA GLY A 559 -30.09 -4.16 18.55
C GLY A 559 -30.71 -3.76 17.21
N ASP A 560 -30.29 -2.65 16.57
CA ASP A 560 -30.71 -2.33 15.18
C ASP A 560 -30.31 -3.49 14.26
N VAL A 561 -31.22 -3.91 13.37
CA VAL A 561 -30.93 -5.00 12.43
C VAL A 561 -30.22 -4.44 11.21
N ILE A 562 -29.04 -5.01 10.90
CA ILE A 562 -28.22 -4.64 9.75
C ILE A 562 -28.23 -5.78 8.74
N GLU A 563 -28.52 -5.48 7.49
CA GLU A 563 -28.50 -6.38 6.34
C GLU A 563 -27.31 -6.06 5.45
N ILE A 564 -26.52 -7.09 5.13
CA ILE A 564 -25.34 -7.03 4.26
C ILE A 564 -25.55 -8.00 3.11
N ASP A 565 -25.49 -7.52 1.86
CA ASP A 565 -25.50 -8.32 0.64
C ASP A 565 -24.31 -7.90 -0.24
N ILE A 566 -23.18 -8.58 -0.06
CA ILE A 566 -21.94 -8.28 -0.79
C ILE A 566 -22.10 -8.50 -2.30
N PRO A 567 -22.72 -9.60 -2.79
CA PRO A 567 -23.01 -9.79 -4.21
C PRO A 567 -23.83 -8.67 -4.85
N ALA A 568 -24.79 -8.08 -4.10
CA ALA A 568 -25.60 -6.96 -4.54
C ALA A 568 -24.91 -5.59 -4.35
N GLY A 569 -23.80 -5.54 -3.59
CA GLY A 569 -23.13 -4.29 -3.22
C GLY A 569 -23.95 -3.45 -2.23
N ALA A 570 -24.64 -4.08 -1.27
CA ALA A 570 -25.58 -3.41 -0.39
C ALA A 570 -25.28 -3.61 1.11
N ILE A 571 -25.43 -2.50 1.88
CA ILE A 571 -25.41 -2.51 3.36
C ILE A 571 -26.48 -1.57 3.91
N ASN A 572 -27.44 -2.09 4.67
CA ASN A 572 -28.57 -1.34 5.16
C ASN A 572 -28.90 -1.66 6.62
N ALA A 573 -29.38 -0.69 7.38
CA ALA A 573 -30.06 -0.91 8.64
C ALA A 573 -31.58 -0.91 8.42
N LYS A 574 -32.30 -1.82 9.09
CA LYS A 574 -33.77 -1.86 9.12
C LYS A 574 -34.32 -0.75 10.04
N VAL A 575 -33.94 0.47 9.77
CA VAL A 575 -34.37 1.66 10.47
C VAL A 575 -35.08 2.56 9.47
N SER A 576 -36.31 2.99 9.80
CA SER A 576 -37.09 3.82 8.90
C SER A 576 -36.45 5.21 8.70
N LYS A 577 -36.72 5.83 7.55
CA LYS A 577 -36.26 7.21 7.27
C LYS A 577 -36.73 8.19 8.35
N ALA A 578 -37.98 8.05 8.85
CA ALA A 578 -38.53 8.89 9.92
C ALA A 578 -37.75 8.72 11.23
N GLU A 579 -37.39 7.46 11.59
CA GLU A 579 -36.59 7.19 12.78
C GLU A 579 -35.16 7.72 12.64
N PHE A 580 -34.48 7.55 11.50
CA PHE A 580 -33.20 8.18 11.26
C PHE A 580 -33.28 9.71 11.36
N ALA A 581 -34.35 10.34 10.82
CA ALA A 581 -34.54 11.79 10.94
C ALA A 581 -34.74 12.23 12.40
N ARG A 582 -35.48 11.44 13.20
CA ARG A 582 -35.65 11.67 14.64
C ARG A 582 -34.32 11.56 15.39
N ARG A 583 -33.55 10.49 15.15
CA ARG A 583 -32.23 10.28 15.76
C ARG A 583 -31.24 11.37 15.39
N ARG A 584 -31.27 11.84 14.15
CA ARG A 584 -30.40 12.93 13.65
C ARG A 584 -30.64 14.26 14.38
N LYS A 585 -31.87 14.59 14.69
CA LYS A 585 -32.19 15.79 15.49
C LYS A 585 -31.56 15.76 16.89
N ALA A 586 -31.49 14.59 17.49
CA ALA A 586 -30.92 14.38 18.83
C ALA A 586 -29.40 14.10 18.80
N TYR A 587 -28.84 13.77 17.64
CA TYR A 587 -27.44 13.39 17.54
C TYR A 587 -26.51 14.56 17.82
N ARG A 588 -25.49 14.32 18.62
CA ARG A 588 -24.36 15.22 18.86
C ARG A 588 -23.10 14.47 18.58
N PRO A 589 -22.24 14.95 17.66
CA PRO A 589 -20.92 14.35 17.42
C PRO A 589 -20.13 14.28 18.72
N ARG A 590 -19.38 13.21 18.88
CA ARG A 590 -18.50 13.06 20.04
C ARG A 590 -17.45 14.18 20.05
N PRO A 591 -17.14 14.79 21.19
CA PRO A 591 -16.03 15.75 21.27
C PRO A 591 -14.72 15.14 20.81
N PRO A 592 -13.85 15.90 20.12
CA PRO A 592 -12.55 15.41 19.70
C PRO A 592 -11.73 14.89 20.89
N GLN A 593 -11.20 13.68 20.79
CA GLN A 593 -10.32 13.11 21.82
C GLN A 593 -8.92 13.73 21.79
N ILE A 594 -8.52 14.26 20.64
CA ILE A 594 -7.22 14.89 20.42
C ILE A 594 -7.45 16.38 20.14
N THR A 595 -6.91 17.24 20.99
CA THR A 595 -7.17 18.69 20.98
C THR A 595 -5.97 19.54 20.59
N HIS A 596 -4.83 18.92 20.24
CA HIS A 596 -3.61 19.65 19.85
C HIS A 596 -2.75 18.86 18.86
N GLY A 597 -1.82 19.54 18.20
CA GLY A 597 -0.81 18.93 17.33
C GLY A 597 -1.27 18.64 15.90
N ALA A 598 -0.53 17.76 15.22
CA ALA A 598 -0.69 17.48 13.79
C ALA A 598 -2.06 16.86 13.47
N LEU A 599 -2.59 16.00 14.34
CA LEU A 599 -3.85 15.31 14.11
C LEU A 599 -5.06 16.24 14.16
N VAL A 600 -5.02 17.34 14.94
CA VAL A 600 -6.08 18.35 14.93
C VAL A 600 -6.14 19.08 13.59
N ARG A 601 -4.96 19.45 13.04
CA ARG A 601 -4.88 20.06 11.70
C ARG A 601 -5.38 19.08 10.63
N TYR A 602 -4.99 17.80 10.74
CA TYR A 602 -5.47 16.78 9.82
C TYR A 602 -7.00 16.65 9.87
N ALA A 603 -7.57 16.47 11.07
CA ALA A 603 -9.02 16.33 11.25
C ALA A 603 -9.83 17.53 10.74
N ALA A 604 -9.29 18.75 10.90
CA ALA A 604 -9.95 19.98 10.45
C ALA A 604 -10.08 20.05 8.91
N HIS A 605 -9.15 19.45 8.18
CA HIS A 605 -9.06 19.55 6.73
C HIS A 605 -9.29 18.21 6.00
N ALA A 606 -9.33 17.08 6.69
CA ALA A 606 -9.50 15.78 6.06
C ALA A 606 -10.85 15.67 5.36
N THR A 607 -10.84 15.19 4.11
CA THR A 607 -12.06 14.80 3.40
C THR A 607 -12.54 13.43 3.87
N SER A 608 -13.68 12.99 3.36
CA SER A 608 -14.25 11.69 3.66
C SER A 608 -13.42 10.54 3.04
N ALA A 609 -13.60 9.32 3.55
CA ALA A 609 -12.87 8.14 3.09
C ALA A 609 -13.14 7.77 1.62
N ASP A 610 -14.35 7.99 1.13
CA ASP A 610 -14.75 7.77 -0.27
C ASP A 610 -14.02 8.67 -1.27
N THR A 611 -13.40 9.76 -0.79
CA THR A 611 -12.59 10.69 -1.57
C THR A 611 -11.08 10.61 -1.24
N GLY A 612 -10.66 9.58 -0.50
CA GLY A 612 -9.25 9.31 -0.19
C GLY A 612 -8.73 9.93 1.09
N ALA A 613 -9.60 10.55 1.92
CA ALA A 613 -9.22 11.20 3.19
C ALA A 613 -8.02 12.14 3.02
N VAL A 614 -8.05 12.96 1.97
CA VAL A 614 -7.02 13.97 1.64
C VAL A 614 -7.27 15.27 2.41
N LEU A 615 -6.25 16.11 2.49
CA LEU A 615 -6.47 17.47 3.02
C LEU A 615 -7.14 18.34 1.97
N ASP A 616 -8.18 19.03 2.39
CA ASP A 616 -8.87 20.04 1.62
C ASP A 616 -8.84 21.39 2.35
N TRP A 617 -8.72 22.48 1.59
CA TRP A 617 -8.68 23.84 2.13
C TRP A 617 -9.30 24.82 1.14
N PRO A 618 -9.78 25.99 1.58
CA PRO A 618 -10.31 27.02 0.70
C PRO A 618 -9.31 27.41 -0.39
N GLY A 619 -9.72 27.27 -1.65
CA GLY A 619 -8.89 27.57 -2.81
C GLY A 619 -8.03 26.42 -3.32
N LYS A 620 -8.14 25.21 -2.75
CA LYS A 620 -7.52 24.01 -3.36
C LYS A 620 -8.07 23.80 -4.77
N PRO A 621 -7.21 23.67 -5.81
CA PRO A 621 -7.68 23.36 -7.15
C PRO A 621 -8.42 22.02 -7.17
N GLN A 622 -9.65 22.02 -7.67
CA GLN A 622 -10.42 20.78 -7.84
C GLN A 622 -9.84 19.93 -8.98
N PRO A 623 -9.91 18.59 -8.91
CA PRO A 623 -9.58 17.71 -10.03
C PRO A 623 -10.39 18.10 -11.28
N ARG A 624 -9.72 18.16 -12.42
CA ARG A 624 -10.36 18.47 -13.71
C ARG A 624 -10.96 17.26 -14.38
#